data_487e1fa744ccff6a0b8bebd2d9f893ee
#
_entry.id   487e1fa744ccff6a0b8bebd2d9f893ee
#
_cell.length_a   1.000
_cell.length_b   1.000
_cell.length_c   1.000
_cell.angle_alpha   90.00
_cell.angle_beta   90.00
_cell.angle_gamma   90.00
#
_symmetry.space_group_name_H-M   'P 1'
#
loop_
_entity.id
_entity.type
_entity.pdbx_description
1 polymer ?
#
loop_
_entity_poly.entity_id
_entity_poly.type
_entity_poly.pdbx_seq_one_letter_code
_entity_poly.pdbx_strand_id
1 'polypeptide(L)'
;MQAKNVKMNKIIKYSDLTKNAERYSSEIEGAVKRVVNSGWYLRGKETERFEHDFASYIGTAHCVGCGNGLDALTLILRAYIEMGVMTEGDEVIVPANTYIASILAVTENKLVPVLVEPDIETLQIDDRLIEQAITGRTKAIMIVHLYGRCAYTEKIGELCRKYNLKLIEDNAQAHGCMHNGIRTGALGDAAGHSFYPTKNLGALGDAGAVTTNDGELTDMVRSLGNYGSARKYVFDHIGRNSRIDELQAAVLDVKLKYLDEDNEMRRKKALRYIKGIDNKSIKVPSEGYWENSVFHIFPILCERRDELKAYLSGHGVLTEVHYPIAPHKQKCYESWAGMQLPVTEQIHRQELSLPMSPALDEKEQDYVIELLNNF
;
A
#
# COMPACT_ATOMS: atom_id res chain seq x y z
N MET A 1 25.31 36.73 -4.94
CA MET A 1 24.45 36.59 -6.12
C MET A 1 23.00 36.51 -5.64
N GLN A 2 22.16 37.48 -6.03
CA GLN A 2 20.76 37.53 -5.61
C GLN A 2 20.04 36.32 -6.25
N ALA A 3 19.47 35.45 -5.43
CA ALA A 3 18.58 34.40 -5.89
C ALA A 3 17.41 35.03 -6.66
N LYS A 4 17.29 34.71 -7.93
CA LYS A 4 16.10 35.07 -8.72
C LYS A 4 14.93 34.32 -8.10
N ASN A 5 14.07 35.04 -7.37
CA ASN A 5 12.76 34.53 -6.93
C ASN A 5 11.93 34.14 -8.16
N VAL A 6 12.04 32.92 -8.60
CA VAL A 6 11.14 32.32 -9.59
C VAL A 6 9.85 31.97 -8.84
N LYS A 7 8.94 32.93 -8.68
CA LYS A 7 7.58 32.62 -8.24
C LYS A 7 6.91 31.80 -9.35
N MET A 8 6.78 30.50 -9.16
CA MET A 8 5.85 29.72 -9.98
C MET A 8 4.41 30.16 -9.62
N ASN A 9 3.69 30.73 -10.59
CA ASN A 9 2.27 31.08 -10.43
C ASN A 9 1.32 29.85 -10.42
N LYS A 10 1.86 28.64 -10.23
CA LYS A 10 1.13 27.38 -10.33
C LYS A 10 1.32 26.56 -9.06
N ILE A 11 0.24 26.00 -8.56
CA ILE A 11 0.28 25.08 -7.42
C ILE A 11 0.78 23.71 -7.89
N ILE A 12 1.84 23.21 -7.25
CA ILE A 12 2.32 21.84 -7.42
C ILE A 12 1.56 20.97 -6.43
N LYS A 13 0.66 20.13 -6.95
CA LYS A 13 -0.12 19.20 -6.11
C LYS A 13 0.74 18.02 -5.66
N TYR A 14 0.46 17.51 -4.48
CA TYR A 14 1.07 16.28 -3.98
C TYR A 14 0.83 15.10 -4.96
N SER A 15 -0.41 14.93 -5.41
CA SER A 15 -0.80 14.00 -6.48
C SER A 15 -1.85 14.65 -7.36
N ASP A 16 -1.59 14.73 -8.67
CA ASP A 16 -2.55 15.29 -9.64
C ASP A 16 -3.25 14.17 -10.39
N LEU A 17 -4.39 13.70 -9.84
CA LEU A 17 -5.17 12.62 -10.44
C LEU A 17 -5.71 12.98 -11.83
N THR A 18 -5.98 14.27 -12.11
CA THR A 18 -6.44 14.71 -13.43
C THR A 18 -5.35 14.47 -14.46
N LYS A 19 -4.13 14.98 -14.22
CA LYS A 19 -2.99 14.76 -15.13
C LYS A 19 -2.65 13.27 -15.29
N ASN A 20 -2.78 12.46 -14.20
CA ASN A 20 -2.55 11.03 -14.29
C ASN A 20 -3.61 10.33 -15.14
N ALA A 21 -4.89 10.71 -15.03
CA ALA A 21 -5.99 10.14 -15.81
C ALA A 21 -5.91 10.51 -17.30
N GLU A 22 -5.50 11.74 -17.61
CA GLU A 22 -5.35 12.23 -19.00
C GLU A 22 -4.41 11.35 -19.83
N ARG A 23 -3.43 10.71 -19.21
CA ARG A 23 -2.45 9.85 -19.90
C ARG A 23 -3.08 8.65 -20.62
N TYR A 24 -4.23 8.16 -20.13
CA TYR A 24 -4.92 6.97 -20.64
C TYR A 24 -6.41 7.22 -20.86
N SER A 25 -6.84 8.48 -20.98
CA SER A 25 -8.25 8.88 -20.98
C SER A 25 -9.08 8.15 -22.04
N SER A 26 -8.59 8.07 -23.28
CA SER A 26 -9.31 7.41 -24.38
C SER A 26 -9.58 5.92 -24.12
N GLU A 27 -8.60 5.19 -23.59
CA GLU A 27 -8.75 3.76 -23.28
C GLU A 27 -9.67 3.55 -22.07
N ILE A 28 -9.54 4.42 -21.05
CA ILE A 28 -10.40 4.41 -19.85
C ILE A 28 -11.86 4.69 -20.25
N GLU A 29 -12.11 5.73 -21.06
CA GLU A 29 -13.45 6.05 -21.56
C GLU A 29 -14.04 4.90 -22.38
N GLY A 30 -13.23 4.27 -23.21
CA GLY A 30 -13.62 3.09 -23.98
C GLY A 30 -14.00 1.91 -23.09
N ALA A 31 -13.23 1.66 -22.00
CA ALA A 31 -13.51 0.62 -21.03
C ALA A 31 -14.83 0.88 -20.26
N VAL A 32 -15.00 2.10 -19.76
CA VAL A 32 -16.23 2.52 -19.07
C VAL A 32 -17.46 2.37 -19.99
N LYS A 33 -17.36 2.83 -21.25
CA LYS A 33 -18.43 2.70 -22.23
C LYS A 33 -18.80 1.25 -22.52
N ARG A 34 -17.81 0.34 -22.58
CA ARG A 34 -18.07 -1.11 -22.75
C ARG A 34 -18.91 -1.66 -21.61
N VAL A 35 -18.55 -1.34 -20.36
CA VAL A 35 -19.29 -1.81 -19.18
C VAL A 35 -20.71 -1.24 -19.17
N VAL A 36 -20.88 0.06 -19.41
CA VAL A 36 -22.20 0.70 -19.44
C VAL A 36 -23.10 0.06 -20.52
N ASN A 37 -22.56 -0.19 -21.71
CA ASN A 37 -23.31 -0.80 -22.81
C ASN A 37 -23.65 -2.27 -22.56
N SER A 38 -22.88 -2.98 -21.71
CA SER A 38 -23.14 -4.39 -21.38
C SER A 38 -24.36 -4.57 -20.46
N GLY A 39 -24.69 -3.55 -19.65
CA GLY A 39 -25.68 -3.64 -18.58
C GLY A 39 -25.30 -4.62 -17.47
N TRP A 40 -24.08 -5.12 -17.43
CA TRP A 40 -23.58 -6.05 -16.42
C TRP A 40 -22.53 -5.34 -15.56
N TYR A 41 -22.78 -5.21 -14.26
CA TYR A 41 -22.01 -4.30 -13.38
C TYR A 41 -21.23 -4.97 -12.26
N LEU A 42 -21.47 -6.28 -12.00
CA LEU A 42 -20.83 -7.04 -10.92
C LEU A 42 -20.52 -8.47 -11.36
N ARG A 43 -19.34 -8.97 -11.02
CA ARG A 43 -18.92 -10.37 -11.21
C ARG A 43 -19.13 -10.87 -12.65
N GLY A 44 -18.75 -10.08 -13.63
CA GLY A 44 -18.84 -10.40 -15.04
C GLY A 44 -17.46 -10.50 -15.69
N LYS A 45 -17.42 -10.31 -17.00
CA LYS A 45 -16.23 -10.55 -17.84
C LYS A 45 -15.08 -9.60 -17.57
N GLU A 46 -15.33 -8.35 -17.19
CA GLU A 46 -14.26 -7.40 -16.88
C GLU A 46 -13.59 -7.78 -15.55
N THR A 47 -14.36 -8.22 -14.55
CA THR A 47 -13.82 -8.77 -13.30
C THR A 47 -12.99 -10.02 -13.55
N GLU A 48 -13.52 -11.00 -14.29
CA GLU A 48 -12.82 -12.25 -14.62
C GLU A 48 -11.48 -11.98 -15.33
N ARG A 49 -11.49 -11.05 -16.30
CA ARG A 49 -10.29 -10.68 -17.05
C ARG A 49 -9.27 -10.00 -16.14
N PHE A 50 -9.69 -9.00 -15.36
CA PHE A 50 -8.80 -8.30 -14.45
C PHE A 50 -8.19 -9.24 -13.39
N GLU A 51 -8.99 -10.13 -12.79
CA GLU A 51 -8.50 -11.12 -11.82
C GLU A 51 -7.44 -12.03 -12.46
N HIS A 52 -7.68 -12.50 -13.69
CA HIS A 52 -6.71 -13.31 -14.43
C HIS A 52 -5.42 -12.54 -14.77
N ASP A 53 -5.56 -11.34 -15.31
CA ASP A 53 -4.41 -10.54 -15.77
C ASP A 53 -3.59 -10.01 -14.59
N PHE A 54 -4.24 -9.65 -13.48
CA PHE A 54 -3.57 -9.21 -12.28
C PHE A 54 -2.86 -10.37 -11.55
N ALA A 55 -3.49 -11.56 -11.44
CA ALA A 55 -2.82 -12.76 -10.93
C ALA A 55 -1.56 -13.08 -11.75
N SER A 56 -1.68 -13.06 -13.07
CA SER A 56 -0.56 -13.29 -14.00
C SER A 56 0.54 -12.23 -13.83
N TYR A 57 0.17 -10.97 -13.67
CA TYR A 57 1.11 -9.88 -13.44
C TYR A 57 1.87 -10.03 -12.12
N ILE A 58 1.17 -10.36 -11.04
CA ILE A 58 1.78 -10.60 -9.72
C ILE A 58 2.63 -11.89 -9.73
N GLY A 59 2.21 -12.90 -10.47
CA GLY A 59 2.86 -14.21 -10.51
C GLY A 59 2.26 -15.20 -9.51
N THR A 60 0.95 -15.06 -9.21
CA THR A 60 0.19 -15.99 -8.36
C THR A 60 -0.81 -16.78 -9.20
N ALA A 61 -1.29 -17.91 -8.67
CA ALA A 61 -2.30 -18.73 -9.34
C ALA A 61 -3.69 -18.07 -9.33
N HIS A 62 -3.99 -17.26 -8.31
CA HIS A 62 -5.33 -16.73 -8.09
C HIS A 62 -5.32 -15.25 -7.71
N CYS A 63 -6.39 -14.57 -8.13
CA CYS A 63 -6.78 -13.24 -7.68
C CYS A 63 -8.28 -13.21 -7.42
N VAL A 64 -8.72 -12.52 -6.36
CA VAL A 64 -10.13 -12.30 -6.04
C VAL A 64 -10.35 -10.81 -5.82
N GLY A 65 -11.13 -10.16 -6.69
CA GLY A 65 -11.50 -8.76 -6.56
C GLY A 65 -12.46 -8.51 -5.41
N CYS A 66 -12.22 -7.47 -4.63
CA CYS A 66 -13.03 -7.06 -3.49
C CYS A 66 -13.24 -5.53 -3.45
N GLY A 67 -13.97 -5.02 -2.46
CA GLY A 67 -14.40 -3.63 -2.39
C GLY A 67 -13.27 -2.63 -2.17
N ASN A 68 -12.23 -2.99 -1.41
CA ASN A 68 -11.10 -2.13 -1.07
C ASN A 68 -9.96 -2.92 -0.40
N GLY A 69 -8.83 -2.25 -0.11
CA GLY A 69 -7.67 -2.89 0.49
C GLY A 69 -7.86 -3.36 1.94
N LEU A 70 -8.64 -2.63 2.74
CA LEU A 70 -8.98 -3.08 4.10
C LEU A 70 -9.79 -4.37 4.06
N ASP A 71 -10.80 -4.43 3.19
CA ASP A 71 -11.59 -5.64 2.99
C ASP A 71 -10.73 -6.81 2.50
N ALA A 72 -9.74 -6.58 1.64
CA ALA A 72 -8.82 -7.62 1.19
C ALA A 72 -8.10 -8.29 2.37
N LEU A 73 -7.49 -7.50 3.25
CA LEU A 73 -6.79 -8.01 4.44
C LEU A 73 -7.76 -8.66 5.44
N THR A 74 -8.92 -8.03 5.67
CA THR A 74 -9.97 -8.56 6.56
C THR A 74 -10.49 -9.91 6.06
N LEU A 75 -10.69 -10.06 4.74
CA LEU A 75 -11.15 -11.32 4.13
C LEU A 75 -10.08 -12.43 4.22
N ILE A 76 -8.79 -12.11 4.04
CA ILE A 76 -7.69 -13.08 4.22
C ILE A 76 -7.71 -13.64 5.65
N LEU A 77 -7.73 -12.75 6.66
CA LEU A 77 -7.71 -13.15 8.06
C LEU A 77 -8.98 -13.91 8.45
N ARG A 78 -10.15 -13.45 7.98
CA ARG A 78 -11.41 -14.15 8.19
C ARG A 78 -11.42 -15.53 7.55
N ALA A 79 -10.89 -15.66 6.34
CA ALA A 79 -10.79 -16.93 5.66
C ALA A 79 -9.90 -17.92 6.45
N TYR A 80 -8.76 -17.48 6.97
CA TYR A 80 -7.92 -18.32 7.81
C TYR A 80 -8.61 -18.76 9.12
N ILE A 81 -9.50 -17.92 9.68
CA ILE A 81 -10.32 -18.34 10.83
C ILE A 81 -11.35 -19.40 10.42
N GLU A 82 -12.08 -19.21 9.33
CA GLU A 82 -13.06 -20.19 8.85
C GLU A 82 -12.43 -21.52 8.43
N MET A 83 -11.19 -21.49 7.93
CA MET A 83 -10.39 -22.67 7.58
C MET A 83 -9.76 -23.33 8.80
N GLY A 84 -9.89 -22.79 10.02
CA GLY A 84 -9.33 -23.34 11.25
C GLY A 84 -7.81 -23.15 11.39
N VAL A 85 -7.19 -22.29 10.58
CA VAL A 85 -5.76 -21.94 10.69
C VAL A 85 -5.51 -20.99 11.86
N MET A 86 -6.49 -20.13 12.17
CA MET A 86 -6.47 -19.17 13.26
C MET A 86 -7.76 -19.26 14.07
N THR A 87 -7.73 -18.73 15.30
CA THR A 87 -8.90 -18.56 16.17
C THR A 87 -8.94 -17.16 16.75
N GLU A 88 -10.12 -16.68 17.17
CA GLU A 88 -10.24 -15.39 17.88
C GLU A 88 -9.28 -15.34 19.08
N GLY A 89 -8.54 -14.25 19.22
CA GLY A 89 -7.52 -14.06 20.25
C GLY A 89 -6.10 -14.50 19.85
N ASP A 90 -5.92 -15.16 18.71
CA ASP A 90 -4.59 -15.40 18.15
C ASP A 90 -3.91 -14.10 17.74
N GLU A 91 -2.59 -14.10 17.70
CA GLU A 91 -1.76 -12.93 17.46
C GLU A 91 -1.30 -12.84 16.01
N VAL A 92 -1.30 -11.60 15.48
CA VAL A 92 -0.73 -11.25 14.18
C VAL A 92 0.30 -10.16 14.39
N ILE A 93 1.55 -10.42 14.04
CA ILE A 93 2.63 -9.42 14.07
C ILE A 93 2.42 -8.45 12.90
N VAL A 94 2.47 -7.13 13.20
CA VAL A 94 2.33 -6.04 12.21
C VAL A 94 3.35 -4.93 12.47
N PRO A 95 3.80 -4.17 11.45
CA PRO A 95 4.67 -3.02 11.67
C PRO A 95 3.92 -1.90 12.40
N ALA A 96 4.58 -1.27 13.39
CA ALA A 96 3.97 -0.25 14.23
C ALA A 96 3.71 1.08 13.51
N ASN A 97 4.42 1.35 12.41
CA ASN A 97 4.29 2.59 11.63
C ASN A 97 3.36 2.46 10.41
N THR A 98 2.60 1.36 10.30
CA THR A 98 1.71 1.13 9.16
C THR A 98 0.54 2.11 9.09
N TYR A 99 -0.14 2.14 7.92
CA TYR A 99 -1.48 2.70 7.84
C TYR A 99 -2.44 1.88 8.70
N ILE A 100 -3.37 2.55 9.36
CA ILE A 100 -4.26 1.93 10.35
C ILE A 100 -5.06 0.73 9.79
N ALA A 101 -5.27 0.64 8.46
CA ALA A 101 -6.04 -0.43 7.83
C ALA A 101 -5.46 -1.82 8.11
N SER A 102 -4.13 -1.99 8.10
CA SER A 102 -3.49 -3.28 8.42
C SER A 102 -3.86 -3.75 9.84
N ILE A 103 -3.90 -2.83 10.80
CA ILE A 103 -4.24 -3.11 12.21
C ILE A 103 -5.76 -3.33 12.36
N LEU A 104 -6.58 -2.52 11.68
CA LEU A 104 -8.03 -2.67 11.68
C LEU A 104 -8.45 -4.05 11.15
N ALA A 105 -7.82 -4.55 10.09
CA ALA A 105 -8.11 -5.87 9.55
C ALA A 105 -7.93 -6.99 10.60
N VAL A 106 -6.89 -6.86 11.44
CA VAL A 106 -6.62 -7.79 12.56
C VAL A 106 -7.70 -7.67 13.64
N THR A 107 -7.97 -6.45 14.10
CA THR A 107 -8.92 -6.22 15.22
C THR A 107 -10.37 -6.48 14.84
N GLU A 108 -10.79 -6.22 13.59
CA GLU A 108 -12.13 -6.57 13.09
C GLU A 108 -12.39 -8.08 13.14
N ASN A 109 -11.35 -8.88 13.00
CA ASN A 109 -11.40 -10.35 13.11
C ASN A 109 -11.24 -10.85 14.55
N LYS A 110 -11.23 -9.96 15.54
CA LYS A 110 -10.97 -10.27 16.96
C LYS A 110 -9.63 -10.99 17.19
N LEU A 111 -8.69 -10.80 16.29
CA LEU A 111 -7.29 -11.17 16.45
C LEU A 111 -6.56 -10.06 17.20
N VAL A 112 -5.39 -10.38 17.73
CA VAL A 112 -4.57 -9.45 18.52
C VAL A 112 -3.39 -8.95 17.69
N PRO A 113 -3.34 -7.67 17.31
CA PRO A 113 -2.17 -7.14 16.64
C PRO A 113 -1.01 -6.97 17.61
N VAL A 114 0.16 -7.51 17.23
CA VAL A 114 1.43 -7.36 17.95
C VAL A 114 2.30 -6.39 17.17
N LEU A 115 2.45 -5.18 17.70
CA LEU A 115 3.17 -4.10 17.04
C LEU A 115 4.68 -4.31 17.16
N VAL A 116 5.39 -4.30 16.03
CA VAL A 116 6.85 -4.37 15.96
C VAL A 116 7.37 -3.08 15.34
N GLU A 117 8.40 -2.49 15.98
CA GLU A 117 9.05 -1.26 15.49
C GLU A 117 9.59 -1.41 14.07
N PRO A 118 9.58 -0.35 13.28
CA PRO A 118 10.29 -0.30 12.00
C PRO A 118 11.78 0.00 12.20
N ASP A 119 12.57 -0.32 11.19
CA ASP A 119 13.93 0.20 11.04
C ASP A 119 13.88 1.64 10.48
N ILE A 120 14.60 2.57 11.10
CA ILE A 120 14.58 4.02 10.75
C ILE A 120 15.21 4.32 9.38
N GLU A 121 16.04 3.43 8.83
CA GLU A 121 16.67 3.61 7.52
C GLU A 121 15.76 3.11 6.39
N THR A 122 15.06 2.02 6.64
CA THR A 122 14.21 1.41 5.63
C THR A 122 12.75 1.84 5.75
N LEU A 123 12.31 2.29 6.92
CA LEU A 123 10.93 2.59 7.28
C LEU A 123 10.00 1.36 7.19
N GLN A 124 10.58 0.16 7.06
CA GLN A 124 9.88 -1.12 7.03
C GLN A 124 10.02 -1.82 8.39
N ILE A 125 9.17 -2.84 8.65
CA ILE A 125 9.27 -3.62 9.88
C ILE A 125 10.70 -4.11 10.10
N ASP A 126 11.24 -3.94 11.32
CA ASP A 126 12.58 -4.41 11.66
C ASP A 126 12.56 -5.92 11.92
N ASP A 127 13.09 -6.68 10.99
CA ASP A 127 13.12 -8.15 11.06
C ASP A 127 13.97 -8.68 12.22
N ARG A 128 14.85 -7.86 12.79
CA ARG A 128 15.66 -8.20 13.98
C ARG A 128 14.82 -8.28 15.24
N LEU A 129 13.66 -7.61 15.26
CA LEU A 129 12.78 -7.51 16.41
C LEU A 129 11.61 -8.51 16.34
N ILE A 130 11.36 -9.14 15.19
CA ILE A 130 10.19 -10.01 14.98
C ILE A 130 10.24 -11.24 15.88
N GLU A 131 11.39 -11.94 15.95
CA GLU A 131 11.49 -13.23 16.64
C GLU A 131 11.13 -13.12 18.13
N GLN A 132 11.54 -12.05 18.80
CA GLN A 132 11.23 -11.83 20.23
C GLN A 132 9.77 -11.51 20.49
N ALA A 133 9.01 -11.12 19.46
CA ALA A 133 7.59 -10.82 19.53
C ALA A 133 6.71 -12.06 19.28
N ILE A 134 7.31 -13.19 18.85
CA ILE A 134 6.60 -14.45 18.60
C ILE A 134 6.26 -15.12 19.92
N THR A 135 4.99 -15.50 20.09
CA THR A 135 4.48 -16.28 21.21
C THR A 135 3.79 -17.56 20.73
N GLY A 136 3.33 -18.42 21.64
CA GLY A 136 2.54 -19.61 21.28
C GLY A 136 1.20 -19.30 20.61
N ARG A 137 0.73 -18.05 20.68
CA ARG A 137 -0.51 -17.58 20.04
C ARG A 137 -0.28 -16.91 18.69
N THR A 138 0.95 -16.59 18.33
CA THR A 138 1.26 -15.97 17.05
C THR A 138 0.95 -16.96 15.92
N LYS A 139 0.15 -16.53 14.94
CA LYS A 139 -0.26 -17.34 13.79
C LYS A 139 0.16 -16.75 12.45
N ALA A 140 0.42 -15.43 12.40
CA ALA A 140 0.87 -14.78 11.19
C ALA A 140 1.83 -13.63 11.46
N ILE A 141 2.63 -13.33 10.44
CA ILE A 141 3.34 -12.07 10.28
C ILE A 141 2.68 -11.37 9.09
N MET A 142 2.14 -10.18 9.31
CA MET A 142 1.66 -9.29 8.24
C MET A 142 2.72 -8.23 7.99
N ILE A 143 3.44 -8.34 6.89
CA ILE A 143 4.35 -7.29 6.44
C ILE A 143 3.60 -6.27 5.62
N VAL A 144 4.01 -5.01 5.69
CA VAL A 144 3.44 -3.92 4.90
C VAL A 144 4.54 -3.33 4.03
N HIS A 145 4.34 -3.35 2.73
CA HIS A 145 5.27 -2.74 1.77
C HIS A 145 5.07 -1.22 1.71
N LEU A 146 5.35 -0.59 2.87
CA LEU A 146 5.02 0.82 3.11
C LEU A 146 5.80 1.74 2.15
N TYR A 147 5.15 2.79 1.67
CA TYR A 147 5.66 3.78 0.71
C TYR A 147 6.00 3.19 -0.68
N GLY A 148 5.73 1.91 -0.90
CA GLY A 148 6.06 1.20 -2.13
C GLY A 148 7.41 0.50 -2.12
N ARG A 149 8.02 0.31 -0.94
CA ARG A 149 9.24 -0.47 -0.74
C ARG A 149 8.91 -1.88 -0.27
N CYS A 150 9.62 -2.87 -0.81
CA CYS A 150 9.52 -4.23 -0.33
C CYS A 150 9.98 -4.35 1.13
N ALA A 151 9.11 -4.91 1.99
CA ALA A 151 9.37 -5.18 3.40
C ALA A 151 9.84 -6.62 3.66
N TYR A 152 9.75 -7.49 2.67
CA TYR A 152 10.19 -8.87 2.80
C TYR A 152 11.71 -8.96 2.92
N THR A 153 12.16 -9.82 3.84
CA THR A 153 13.55 -10.26 3.95
C THR A 153 13.58 -11.79 4.07
N GLU A 154 14.70 -12.41 3.72
CA GLU A 154 14.88 -13.85 3.87
C GLU A 154 14.65 -14.30 5.32
N LYS A 155 15.04 -13.47 6.28
CA LYS A 155 14.84 -13.76 7.71
C LYS A 155 13.36 -13.85 8.08
N ILE A 156 12.50 -13.01 7.52
CA ILE A 156 11.04 -13.08 7.74
C ILE A 156 10.51 -14.41 7.22
N GLY A 157 10.90 -14.81 6.01
CA GLY A 157 10.54 -16.10 5.44
C GLY A 157 11.04 -17.28 6.28
N GLU A 158 12.26 -17.20 6.83
CA GLU A 158 12.81 -18.21 7.73
C GLU A 158 12.02 -18.32 9.04
N LEU A 159 11.64 -17.18 9.64
CA LEU A 159 10.82 -17.15 10.85
C LEU A 159 9.44 -17.77 10.60
N CYS A 160 8.80 -17.46 9.48
CA CYS A 160 7.52 -18.06 9.12
C CYS A 160 7.62 -19.59 9.01
N ARG A 161 8.65 -20.10 8.34
CA ARG A 161 8.90 -21.56 8.25
C ARG A 161 9.21 -22.18 9.61
N LYS A 162 10.08 -21.55 10.41
CA LYS A 162 10.53 -22.04 11.72
C LYS A 162 9.38 -22.20 12.72
N TYR A 163 8.47 -21.23 12.71
CA TYR A 163 7.38 -21.16 13.69
C TYR A 163 6.02 -21.56 13.09
N ASN A 164 6.00 -22.05 11.84
CA ASN A 164 4.79 -22.41 11.10
C ASN A 164 3.74 -21.28 11.09
N LEU A 165 4.18 -20.07 10.76
CA LEU A 165 3.36 -18.88 10.68
C LEU A 165 2.94 -18.58 9.24
N LYS A 166 1.75 -18.03 9.05
CA LYS A 166 1.35 -17.47 7.75
C LYS A 166 2.06 -16.15 7.50
N LEU A 167 2.53 -15.94 6.28
CA LEU A 167 3.05 -14.66 5.82
C LEU A 167 1.98 -13.97 4.99
N ILE A 168 1.49 -12.83 5.48
CA ILE A 168 0.50 -12.00 4.80
C ILE A 168 1.19 -10.72 4.33
N GLU A 169 0.98 -10.34 3.07
CA GLU A 169 1.50 -9.09 2.53
C GLU A 169 0.37 -8.05 2.47
N ASP A 170 0.55 -6.89 3.11
CA ASP A 170 -0.19 -5.68 2.76
C ASP A 170 0.55 -5.02 1.60
N ASN A 171 0.07 -5.28 0.39
CA ASN A 171 0.66 -4.78 -0.85
C ASN A 171 -0.05 -3.53 -1.39
N ALA A 172 -0.82 -2.84 -0.54
CA ALA A 172 -1.62 -1.68 -0.93
C ALA A 172 -0.81 -0.52 -1.53
N GLN A 173 0.51 -0.47 -1.30
CA GLN A 173 1.37 0.63 -1.76
C GLN A 173 2.49 0.18 -2.70
N ALA A 174 2.57 -1.12 -3.06
CA ALA A 174 3.76 -1.64 -3.73
C ALA A 174 3.48 -2.43 -5.03
N HIS A 175 2.40 -2.09 -5.75
CA HIS A 175 2.09 -2.73 -7.02
C HIS A 175 3.27 -2.65 -8.01
N GLY A 176 3.80 -3.81 -8.42
CA GLY A 176 4.95 -3.93 -9.32
C GLY A 176 6.31 -3.80 -8.65
N CYS A 177 6.37 -3.69 -7.31
CA CYS A 177 7.63 -3.82 -6.58
C CYS A 177 8.15 -5.27 -6.67
N MET A 178 9.46 -5.45 -6.59
CA MET A 178 10.09 -6.77 -6.73
C MET A 178 11.10 -7.02 -5.62
N HIS A 179 11.25 -8.30 -5.27
CA HIS A 179 12.33 -8.83 -4.45
C HIS A 179 12.91 -10.06 -5.15
N ASN A 180 14.18 -10.02 -5.53
CA ASN A 180 14.88 -11.12 -6.22
C ASN A 180 14.09 -11.70 -7.42
N GLY A 181 13.47 -10.82 -8.22
CA GLY A 181 12.70 -11.19 -9.43
C GLY A 181 11.28 -11.67 -9.15
N ILE A 182 10.82 -11.74 -7.90
CA ILE A 182 9.45 -12.06 -7.51
C ILE A 182 8.73 -10.75 -7.15
N ARG A 183 7.52 -10.53 -7.69
CA ARG A 183 6.73 -9.35 -7.33
C ARG A 183 6.17 -9.46 -5.92
N THR A 184 6.14 -8.34 -5.20
CA THR A 184 5.37 -8.24 -3.96
C THR A 184 3.90 -8.54 -4.24
N GLY A 185 3.29 -9.28 -3.31
CA GLY A 185 1.97 -9.90 -3.53
C GLY A 185 2.05 -11.38 -3.91
N ALA A 186 3.28 -11.91 -4.16
CA ALA A 186 3.56 -13.32 -4.40
C ALA A 186 4.66 -13.88 -3.49
N LEU A 187 5.14 -13.10 -2.52
CA LEU A 187 6.23 -13.49 -1.60
C LEU A 187 5.70 -14.26 -0.38
N GLY A 188 4.44 -14.00 0.01
CA GLY A 188 3.77 -14.63 1.15
C GLY A 188 2.73 -15.67 0.75
N ASP A 189 1.98 -16.16 1.77
CA ASP A 189 0.86 -17.09 1.57
C ASP A 189 -0.34 -16.40 0.92
N ALA A 190 -0.55 -15.10 1.22
CA ALA A 190 -1.62 -14.28 0.65
C ALA A 190 -1.23 -12.80 0.70
N ALA A 191 -1.77 -12.01 -0.20
CA ALA A 191 -1.59 -10.56 -0.20
C ALA A 191 -2.90 -9.82 -0.39
N GLY A 192 -3.06 -8.69 0.35
CA GLY A 192 -4.12 -7.72 0.17
C GLY A 192 -3.64 -6.53 -0.66
N HIS A 193 -4.45 -6.12 -1.64
CA HIS A 193 -4.17 -5.01 -2.54
C HIS A 193 -5.25 -3.94 -2.42
N SER A 194 -4.85 -2.68 -2.51
CA SER A 194 -5.75 -1.53 -2.56
C SER A 194 -5.58 -0.81 -3.89
N PHE A 195 -6.68 -0.58 -4.58
CA PHE A 195 -6.70 0.20 -5.81
C PHE A 195 -7.35 1.57 -5.61
N TYR A 196 -7.24 2.14 -4.38
CA TYR A 196 -7.66 3.51 -4.13
C TYR A 196 -7.05 4.45 -5.18
N PRO A 197 -7.75 5.50 -5.64
CA PRO A 197 -7.35 6.30 -6.84
C PRO A 197 -5.92 6.83 -6.86
N THR A 198 -5.31 7.08 -5.70
CA THR A 198 -3.92 7.58 -5.62
C THR A 198 -2.86 6.48 -5.70
N LYS A 199 -3.24 5.19 -5.64
CA LYS A 199 -2.30 4.07 -5.71
C LYS A 199 -1.62 3.99 -7.07
N ASN A 200 -0.44 3.35 -7.13
CA ASN A 200 0.30 3.20 -8.38
C ASN A 200 -0.56 2.53 -9.47
N LEU A 201 -1.35 1.53 -9.08
CA LEU A 201 -2.47 1.02 -9.85
C LEU A 201 -3.76 1.45 -9.15
N GLY A 202 -4.34 2.58 -9.57
CA GLY A 202 -5.52 3.18 -8.94
C GLY A 202 -6.76 3.11 -9.83
N ALA A 203 -7.88 2.70 -9.25
CA ALA A 203 -9.21 2.71 -9.85
C ALA A 203 -9.80 4.14 -9.94
N LEU A 204 -11.03 4.28 -10.37
CA LEU A 204 -11.81 5.54 -10.34
C LEU A 204 -12.71 5.65 -9.10
N GLY A 205 -12.43 4.87 -8.08
CA GLY A 205 -13.13 4.79 -6.80
C GLY A 205 -12.46 3.75 -5.93
N ASP A 206 -13.18 3.20 -4.95
CA ASP A 206 -12.67 2.10 -4.15
C ASP A 206 -12.63 0.80 -4.94
N ALA A 207 -11.56 0.06 -4.78
CA ALA A 207 -11.39 -1.31 -5.25
C ALA A 207 -10.21 -1.95 -4.51
N GLY A 208 -10.20 -3.28 -4.44
CA GLY A 208 -9.13 -4.08 -3.87
C GLY A 208 -9.09 -5.47 -4.46
N ALA A 209 -8.09 -6.24 -4.08
CA ALA A 209 -8.00 -7.65 -4.43
C ALA A 209 -7.20 -8.44 -3.39
N VAL A 210 -7.40 -9.75 -3.38
CA VAL A 210 -6.56 -10.73 -2.70
C VAL A 210 -5.83 -11.55 -3.76
N THR A 211 -4.51 -11.74 -3.61
CA THR A 211 -3.72 -12.67 -4.42
C THR A 211 -3.17 -13.80 -3.56
N THR A 212 -3.14 -15.01 -4.09
CA THR A 212 -2.64 -16.20 -3.40
C THR A 212 -2.39 -17.35 -4.38
N ASN A 213 -1.60 -18.34 -3.96
CA ASN A 213 -1.45 -19.63 -4.65
C ASN A 213 -2.35 -20.72 -4.05
N ASP A 214 -3.08 -20.43 -2.98
CA ASP A 214 -3.94 -21.36 -2.27
C ASP A 214 -5.38 -21.30 -2.82
N GLY A 215 -5.82 -22.39 -3.45
CA GLY A 215 -7.17 -22.49 -4.03
C GLY A 215 -8.26 -22.54 -2.97
N GLU A 216 -8.04 -23.16 -1.81
CA GLU A 216 -9.02 -23.22 -0.72
C GLU A 216 -9.23 -21.82 -0.12
N LEU A 217 -8.14 -21.07 0.08
CA LEU A 217 -8.21 -19.69 0.51
C LEU A 217 -8.95 -18.82 -0.51
N THR A 218 -8.71 -19.03 -1.81
CA THR A 218 -9.38 -18.32 -2.90
C THR A 218 -10.90 -18.51 -2.83
N ASP A 219 -11.36 -19.75 -2.71
CA ASP A 219 -12.79 -20.08 -2.64
C ASP A 219 -13.43 -19.51 -1.37
N MET A 220 -12.74 -19.59 -0.24
CA MET A 220 -13.21 -19.02 1.02
C MET A 220 -13.31 -17.49 0.95
N VAL A 221 -12.30 -16.79 0.45
CA VAL A 221 -12.31 -15.33 0.26
C VAL A 221 -13.46 -14.92 -0.68
N ARG A 222 -13.65 -15.62 -1.80
CA ARG A 222 -14.71 -15.36 -2.77
C ARG A 222 -16.11 -15.56 -2.16
N SER A 223 -16.28 -16.59 -1.35
CA SER A 223 -17.51 -16.86 -0.61
C SER A 223 -17.78 -15.75 0.42
N LEU A 224 -16.81 -15.47 1.28
CA LEU A 224 -16.91 -14.46 2.36
C LEU A 224 -17.20 -13.06 1.81
N GLY A 225 -16.58 -12.66 0.70
CA GLY A 225 -16.85 -11.38 0.01
C GLY A 225 -18.25 -11.30 -0.62
N ASN A 226 -18.92 -12.42 -0.76
CA ASN A 226 -20.27 -12.53 -1.29
C ASN A 226 -21.28 -13.06 -0.25
N TYR A 227 -21.32 -12.42 0.91
CA TYR A 227 -22.20 -12.75 2.05
C TYR A 227 -21.97 -14.14 2.66
N GLY A 228 -20.85 -14.81 2.39
CA GLY A 228 -20.59 -16.20 2.82
C GLY A 228 -21.27 -17.25 1.94
N SER A 229 -21.60 -16.90 0.70
CA SER A 229 -22.35 -17.74 -0.22
C SER A 229 -21.45 -18.30 -1.33
N ALA A 230 -21.32 -19.62 -1.39
CA ALA A 230 -20.74 -20.32 -2.52
C ALA A 230 -21.79 -20.64 -3.62
N ARG A 231 -23.06 -20.76 -3.26
CA ARG A 231 -24.19 -21.05 -4.15
C ARG A 231 -25.33 -20.08 -3.92
N LYS A 232 -26.02 -19.66 -4.98
CA LYS A 232 -27.10 -18.68 -4.91
C LYS A 232 -28.11 -19.02 -3.79
N TYR A 233 -28.30 -18.07 -2.85
CA TYR A 233 -29.18 -18.17 -1.69
C TYR A 233 -28.83 -19.24 -0.65
N VAL A 234 -27.60 -19.81 -0.69
CA VAL A 234 -27.08 -20.71 0.33
C VAL A 234 -25.87 -20.04 0.98
N PHE A 235 -25.93 -19.82 2.28
CA PHE A 235 -24.91 -19.08 3.04
C PHE A 235 -24.29 -20.04 4.06
N ASP A 236 -23.08 -20.49 3.77
CA ASP A 236 -22.37 -21.46 4.63
C ASP A 236 -21.53 -20.74 5.70
N HIS A 237 -21.22 -19.44 5.50
CA HIS A 237 -20.42 -18.62 6.39
C HIS A 237 -21.05 -17.25 6.64
N ILE A 238 -20.66 -16.57 7.73
CA ILE A 238 -21.02 -15.16 7.98
C ILE A 238 -20.04 -14.30 7.19
N GLY A 239 -20.45 -13.87 5.99
CA GLY A 239 -19.64 -13.04 5.11
C GLY A 239 -20.10 -11.58 5.08
N ARG A 240 -19.51 -10.83 4.14
CA ARG A 240 -19.83 -9.42 3.89
C ARG A 240 -20.11 -9.18 2.41
N ASN A 241 -20.59 -7.99 2.08
CA ASN A 241 -20.67 -7.52 0.70
C ASN A 241 -19.38 -6.79 0.35
N SER A 242 -18.43 -7.49 -0.25
CA SER A 242 -17.15 -6.91 -0.69
C SER A 242 -16.75 -7.55 -2.02
N ARG A 243 -17.02 -6.85 -3.11
CA ARG A 243 -16.77 -7.28 -4.50
C ARG A 243 -16.21 -6.09 -5.26
N ILE A 244 -15.38 -6.36 -6.28
CA ILE A 244 -14.98 -5.33 -7.22
C ILE A 244 -16.11 -5.07 -8.23
N ASP A 245 -16.33 -3.80 -8.57
CA ASP A 245 -17.27 -3.41 -9.63
C ASP A 245 -16.64 -3.64 -11.01
N GLU A 246 -17.45 -4.04 -12.00
CA GLU A 246 -17.00 -4.20 -13.39
C GLU A 246 -16.35 -2.92 -13.96
N LEU A 247 -16.88 -1.75 -13.56
CA LEU A 247 -16.28 -0.46 -13.97
C LEU A 247 -14.86 -0.30 -13.47
N GLN A 248 -14.61 -0.62 -12.21
CA GLN A 248 -13.29 -0.50 -11.62
C GLN A 248 -12.33 -1.56 -12.21
N ALA A 249 -12.80 -2.79 -12.37
CA ALA A 249 -12.03 -3.87 -12.99
C ALA A 249 -11.59 -3.51 -14.43
N ALA A 250 -12.51 -3.00 -15.25
CA ALA A 250 -12.24 -2.60 -16.62
C ALA A 250 -11.21 -1.45 -16.71
N VAL A 251 -11.27 -0.48 -15.79
CA VAL A 251 -10.32 0.63 -15.71
C VAL A 251 -8.94 0.16 -15.24
N LEU A 252 -8.91 -0.72 -14.24
CA LEU A 252 -7.67 -1.28 -13.71
C LEU A 252 -6.93 -2.12 -14.75
N ASP A 253 -7.67 -2.89 -15.56
CA ASP A 253 -7.11 -3.68 -16.64
C ASP A 253 -6.44 -2.81 -17.73
N VAL A 254 -7.00 -1.64 -18.03
CA VAL A 254 -6.35 -0.66 -18.91
C VAL A 254 -5.04 -0.18 -18.29
N LYS A 255 -5.07 0.26 -17.02
CA LYS A 255 -3.90 0.85 -16.34
C LYS A 255 -2.81 -0.17 -16.03
N LEU A 256 -3.16 -1.44 -15.82
CA LEU A 256 -2.21 -2.51 -15.55
C LEU A 256 -1.15 -2.64 -16.65
N LYS A 257 -1.51 -2.40 -17.90
CA LYS A 257 -0.61 -2.45 -19.06
C LYS A 257 0.54 -1.45 -18.97
N TYR A 258 0.34 -0.36 -18.27
CA TYR A 258 1.28 0.77 -18.14
C TYR A 258 1.98 0.84 -16.79
N LEU A 259 1.64 -0.06 -15.86
CA LEU A 259 2.09 0.03 -14.47
C LEU A 259 3.61 -0.01 -14.33
N ASP A 260 4.28 -0.88 -15.06
CA ASP A 260 5.75 -1.00 -14.99
C ASP A 260 6.44 0.26 -15.55
N GLU A 261 5.91 0.85 -16.64
CA GLU A 261 6.38 2.13 -17.19
C GLU A 261 6.18 3.28 -16.19
N ASP A 262 5.01 3.35 -15.57
CA ASP A 262 4.68 4.35 -14.55
C ASP A 262 5.59 4.23 -13.32
N ASN A 263 5.87 3.02 -12.88
CA ASN A 263 6.80 2.76 -11.80
C ASN A 263 8.24 3.18 -12.15
N GLU A 264 8.66 2.95 -13.38
CA GLU A 264 9.98 3.39 -13.84
C GLU A 264 10.09 4.92 -13.88
N MET A 265 9.02 5.62 -14.30
CA MET A 265 8.96 7.07 -14.22
C MET A 265 9.07 7.57 -12.76
N ARG A 266 8.41 6.90 -11.81
CA ARG A 266 8.51 7.20 -10.38
C ARG A 266 9.94 7.00 -9.85
N ARG A 267 10.60 5.89 -10.22
CA ARG A 267 12.00 5.63 -9.85
C ARG A 267 12.95 6.73 -10.35
N LYS A 268 12.81 7.14 -11.62
CA LYS A 268 13.62 8.24 -12.18
C LYS A 268 13.44 9.55 -11.40
N LYS A 269 12.20 9.88 -11.05
CA LYS A 269 11.90 11.06 -10.23
C LYS A 269 12.45 10.93 -8.79
N ALA A 270 12.32 9.75 -8.19
CA ALA A 270 12.89 9.49 -6.87
C ALA A 270 14.41 9.66 -6.87
N LEU A 271 15.10 9.13 -7.88
CA LEU A 271 16.55 9.29 -8.02
C LEU A 271 16.95 10.77 -8.19
N ARG A 272 16.12 11.56 -8.93
CA ARG A 272 16.33 13.01 -9.06
C ARG A 272 16.24 13.72 -7.71
N TYR A 273 15.25 13.39 -6.87
CA TYR A 273 15.16 13.90 -5.50
C TYR A 273 16.35 13.50 -4.64
N ILE A 274 16.73 12.20 -4.63
CA ILE A 274 17.85 11.68 -3.85
C ILE A 274 19.15 12.40 -4.19
N LYS A 275 19.41 12.66 -5.47
CA LYS A 275 20.63 13.33 -5.95
C LYS A 275 20.58 14.85 -5.83
N GLY A 276 19.38 15.44 -5.88
CA GLY A 276 19.22 16.89 -5.93
C GLY A 276 19.10 17.54 -4.55
N ILE A 277 18.61 16.82 -3.54
CA ILE A 277 18.43 17.35 -2.18
C ILE A 277 19.75 17.24 -1.41
N ASP A 278 20.39 18.36 -1.11
CA ASP A 278 21.68 18.45 -0.36
C ASP A 278 21.52 19.18 0.99
N ASN A 279 20.31 19.37 1.49
CA ASN A 279 20.06 19.96 2.79
C ASN A 279 20.26 18.93 3.91
N LYS A 280 21.27 19.16 4.78
CA LYS A 280 21.65 18.25 5.88
C LYS A 280 20.57 18.07 6.95
N SER A 281 19.59 18.98 7.03
CA SER A 281 18.46 18.85 7.96
C SER A 281 17.33 17.94 7.42
N ILE A 282 17.46 17.48 6.16
CA ILE A 282 16.49 16.64 5.48
C ILE A 282 17.13 15.30 5.16
N LYS A 283 16.63 14.22 5.78
CA LYS A 283 17.05 12.87 5.45
C LYS A 283 16.19 12.35 4.30
N VAL A 284 16.82 12.01 3.20
CA VAL A 284 16.20 11.34 2.04
C VAL A 284 16.47 9.83 2.08
N PRO A 285 15.67 9.00 1.39
CA PRO A 285 15.98 7.59 1.22
C PRO A 285 17.38 7.38 0.63
N SER A 286 18.11 6.36 1.11
CA SER A 286 19.44 6.03 0.60
C SER A 286 19.40 5.57 -0.87
N GLU A 287 20.55 5.65 -1.59
CA GLU A 287 20.60 5.20 -2.99
C GLU A 287 20.14 3.73 -3.17
N GLY A 288 20.51 2.80 -2.29
CA GLY A 288 20.06 1.41 -2.33
C GLY A 288 18.56 1.22 -2.05
N TYR A 289 17.86 2.27 -1.63
CA TYR A 289 16.41 2.22 -1.39
C TYR A 289 15.61 2.03 -2.69
N TRP A 290 16.13 2.52 -3.83
CA TRP A 290 15.39 2.51 -5.09
C TRP A 290 15.26 1.12 -5.73
N GLU A 291 16.19 0.20 -5.48
CA GLU A 291 16.24 -1.12 -6.12
C GLU A 291 14.98 -1.96 -5.83
N ASN A 292 14.45 -1.82 -4.61
CA ASN A 292 13.29 -2.56 -4.12
C ASN A 292 12.10 -1.62 -3.80
N SER A 293 11.90 -0.57 -4.61
CA SER A 293 10.81 0.39 -4.41
C SER A 293 10.16 0.81 -5.73
N VAL A 294 8.85 1.04 -5.67
CA VAL A 294 8.06 1.68 -6.74
C VAL A 294 7.65 3.10 -6.39
N PHE A 295 8.12 3.62 -5.25
CA PHE A 295 7.89 4.99 -4.80
C PHE A 295 6.44 5.43 -4.97
N HIS A 296 5.52 4.68 -4.37
CA HIS A 296 4.14 5.15 -4.20
C HIS A 296 4.15 6.51 -3.50
N ILE A 297 4.96 6.62 -2.47
CA ILE A 297 5.25 7.83 -1.71
C ILE A 297 6.76 8.04 -1.74
N PHE A 298 7.21 9.31 -1.80
CA PHE A 298 8.60 9.68 -1.57
C PHE A 298 8.71 10.33 -0.19
N PRO A 299 9.04 9.55 0.87
CA PRO A 299 9.14 10.06 2.22
C PRO A 299 10.49 10.74 2.44
N ILE A 300 10.49 11.86 3.15
CA ILE A 300 11.68 12.47 3.76
C ILE A 300 11.48 12.58 5.26
N LEU A 301 12.58 12.63 6.04
CA LEU A 301 12.49 12.88 7.46
C LEU A 301 13.16 14.23 7.77
N CYS A 302 12.46 15.07 8.54
CA CYS A 302 12.92 16.39 8.97
C CYS A 302 12.45 16.67 10.39
N GLU A 303 13.37 17.05 11.31
CA GLU A 303 13.02 17.42 12.69
C GLU A 303 12.02 18.60 12.71
N ARG A 304 12.14 19.52 11.77
CA ARG A 304 11.29 20.69 11.62
C ARG A 304 10.18 20.45 10.57
N ARG A 305 9.60 19.24 10.53
CA ARG A 305 8.66 18.79 9.52
C ARG A 305 7.48 19.77 9.28
N ASP A 306 6.88 20.27 10.34
CA ASP A 306 5.71 21.15 10.23
C ASP A 306 6.09 22.54 9.70
N GLU A 307 7.28 23.06 10.07
CA GLU A 307 7.81 24.28 9.51
C GLU A 307 8.15 24.11 8.01
N LEU A 308 8.78 22.99 7.66
CA LEU A 308 9.07 22.66 6.26
C LEU A 308 7.78 22.54 5.43
N LYS A 309 6.77 21.88 5.96
CA LYS A 309 5.45 21.75 5.31
C LYS A 309 4.83 23.14 5.07
N ALA A 310 4.85 24.00 6.08
CA ALA A 310 4.33 25.37 5.97
C ALA A 310 5.13 26.20 4.96
N TYR A 311 6.47 26.10 4.99
CA TYR A 311 7.36 26.77 4.05
C TYR A 311 7.07 26.36 2.59
N LEU A 312 6.99 25.06 2.30
CA LEU A 312 6.67 24.55 0.97
C LEU A 312 5.27 24.99 0.50
N SER A 313 4.29 24.91 1.40
CA SER A 313 2.91 25.36 1.11
C SER A 313 2.88 26.85 0.78
N GLY A 314 3.63 27.70 1.51
CA GLY A 314 3.78 29.14 1.24
C GLY A 314 4.39 29.45 -0.13
N HIS A 315 5.11 28.49 -0.72
CA HIS A 315 5.69 28.56 -2.07
C HIS A 315 4.88 27.80 -3.13
N GLY A 316 3.65 27.38 -2.79
CA GLY A 316 2.75 26.71 -3.74
C GLY A 316 3.03 25.22 -3.94
N VAL A 317 3.82 24.58 -3.07
CA VAL A 317 4.07 23.14 -3.10
C VAL A 317 3.25 22.44 -2.02
N LEU A 318 2.33 21.57 -2.42
CA LEU A 318 1.50 20.81 -1.50
C LEU A 318 2.18 19.46 -1.19
N THR A 319 2.29 19.16 0.09
CA THR A 319 2.90 17.95 0.64
C THR A 319 1.92 17.28 1.60
N GLU A 320 2.10 15.97 1.84
CA GLU A 320 1.28 15.21 2.77
C GLU A 320 2.13 14.59 3.89
N VAL A 321 1.50 14.04 4.90
CA VAL A 321 2.14 13.33 6.02
C VAL A 321 1.54 11.93 6.12
N HIS A 322 2.35 10.91 6.02
CA HIS A 322 1.93 9.52 6.11
C HIS A 322 2.67 8.80 7.26
N TYR A 323 2.14 8.89 8.51
CA TYR A 323 0.86 9.49 8.91
C TYR A 323 1.07 10.41 10.11
N PRO A 324 0.17 11.39 10.39
CA PRO A 324 0.45 12.40 11.44
C PRO A 324 0.39 11.84 12.87
N ILE A 325 -0.33 10.75 13.09
CA ILE A 325 -0.51 10.11 14.41
C ILE A 325 -0.22 8.63 14.27
N ALA A 326 0.71 8.13 15.06
CA ALA A 326 1.06 6.71 15.12
C ALA A 326 -0.16 5.84 15.53
N PRO A 327 -0.32 4.63 14.99
CA PRO A 327 -1.47 3.77 15.26
C PRO A 327 -1.74 3.56 16.76
N HIS A 328 -0.70 3.31 17.57
CA HIS A 328 -0.84 3.11 19.02
C HIS A 328 -1.17 4.38 19.81
N LYS A 329 -1.14 5.55 19.18
CA LYS A 329 -1.58 6.84 19.77
C LYS A 329 -2.95 7.28 19.27
N GLN A 330 -3.60 6.48 18.42
CA GLN A 330 -4.96 6.77 17.95
C GLN A 330 -5.98 6.51 19.04
N LYS A 331 -7.02 7.35 19.10
CA LYS A 331 -8.08 7.24 20.12
C LYS A 331 -8.81 5.89 20.11
N CYS A 332 -8.97 5.28 18.93
CA CYS A 332 -9.58 3.95 18.81
C CYS A 332 -8.76 2.82 19.44
N TYR A 333 -7.49 3.07 19.72
CA TYR A 333 -6.56 2.16 20.41
C TYR A 333 -6.04 2.78 21.72
N GLU A 334 -6.90 3.47 22.48
CA GLU A 334 -6.54 4.15 23.72
C GLU A 334 -5.87 3.21 24.74
N SER A 335 -6.21 1.93 24.75
CA SER A 335 -5.55 0.91 25.58
C SER A 335 -4.04 0.77 25.30
N TRP A 336 -3.56 1.21 24.15
CA TRP A 336 -2.15 1.20 23.76
C TRP A 336 -1.43 2.52 24.03
N ALA A 337 -2.13 3.56 24.52
CA ALA A 337 -1.56 4.90 24.70
C ALA A 337 -0.26 4.92 25.56
N GLY A 338 -0.12 3.95 26.48
CA GLY A 338 1.07 3.75 27.32
C GLY A 338 2.24 3.05 26.64
N MET A 339 2.05 2.47 25.43
CA MET A 339 3.13 1.85 24.69
C MET A 339 4.18 2.89 24.28
N GLN A 340 5.44 2.49 24.36
CA GLN A 340 6.58 3.29 23.91
C GLN A 340 7.19 2.62 22.67
N LEU A 341 7.03 3.26 21.54
CA LEU A 341 7.53 2.84 20.24
C LEU A 341 8.33 4.01 19.64
N PRO A 342 9.55 4.24 20.14
CA PRO A 342 10.30 5.47 19.89
C PRO A 342 10.64 5.68 18.42
N VAL A 343 10.98 4.63 17.67
CA VAL A 343 11.29 4.75 16.24
C VAL A 343 10.03 5.09 15.45
N THR A 344 8.92 4.40 15.72
CA THR A 344 7.61 4.71 15.14
C THR A 344 7.22 6.16 15.43
N GLU A 345 7.30 6.58 16.69
CA GLU A 345 6.95 7.94 17.11
C GLU A 345 7.85 9.00 16.45
N GLN A 346 9.14 8.69 16.28
CA GLN A 346 10.06 9.55 15.54
C GLN A 346 9.66 9.70 14.07
N ILE A 347 9.38 8.60 13.38
CA ILE A 347 8.94 8.63 11.98
C ILE A 347 7.67 9.49 11.83
N HIS A 348 6.67 9.27 12.66
CA HIS A 348 5.41 10.05 12.60
C HIS A 348 5.58 11.54 12.92
N ARG A 349 6.60 11.93 13.69
CA ARG A 349 6.94 13.35 13.89
C ARG A 349 7.67 13.97 12.73
N GLN A 350 8.55 13.20 12.04
CA GLN A 350 9.52 13.73 11.09
C GLN A 350 9.15 13.54 9.63
N GLU A 351 8.30 12.54 9.32
CA GLU A 351 7.96 12.18 7.94
C GLU A 351 7.19 13.31 7.25
N LEU A 352 7.64 13.64 6.03
CA LEU A 352 6.94 14.46 5.07
C LEU A 352 7.03 13.82 3.68
N SER A 353 5.89 13.66 3.05
CA SER A 353 5.78 13.07 1.71
C SER A 353 5.81 14.15 0.64
N LEU A 354 6.82 14.09 -0.23
CA LEU A 354 6.99 15.02 -1.34
C LEU A 354 6.07 14.68 -2.53
N PRO A 355 5.76 15.65 -3.41
CA PRO A 355 5.05 15.40 -4.65
C PRO A 355 5.70 14.28 -5.45
N MET A 356 4.93 13.22 -5.76
CA MET A 356 5.40 12.04 -6.47
C MET A 356 4.30 11.45 -7.34
N SER A 357 4.44 11.56 -8.66
CA SER A 357 3.57 10.89 -9.63
C SER A 357 4.27 10.77 -10.98
N PRO A 358 3.84 9.85 -11.87
CA PRO A 358 4.36 9.80 -13.24
C PRO A 358 4.18 11.13 -13.99
N ALA A 359 3.11 11.86 -13.72
CA ALA A 359 2.78 13.14 -14.37
C ALA A 359 3.45 14.38 -13.75
N LEU A 360 4.28 14.25 -12.71
CA LEU A 360 5.04 15.36 -12.14
C LEU A 360 6.05 15.87 -13.19
N ASP A 361 6.03 17.15 -13.49
CA ASP A 361 6.93 17.81 -14.45
C ASP A 361 8.34 17.94 -13.86
N GLU A 362 9.40 17.83 -14.68
CA GLU A 362 10.78 17.97 -14.21
C GLU A 362 11.07 19.38 -13.66
N LYS A 363 10.49 20.42 -14.24
CA LYS A 363 10.66 21.79 -13.75
C LYS A 363 9.93 22.00 -12.42
N GLU A 364 8.76 21.38 -12.25
CA GLU A 364 8.04 21.34 -10.98
C GLU A 364 8.91 20.66 -9.92
N GLN A 365 9.55 19.54 -10.27
CA GLN A 365 10.44 18.81 -9.38
C GLN A 365 11.72 19.58 -9.02
N ASP A 366 12.36 20.25 -10.00
CA ASP A 366 13.54 21.09 -9.75
C ASP A 366 13.22 22.24 -8.80
N TYR A 367 12.05 22.85 -8.95
CA TYR A 367 11.59 23.90 -8.05
C TYR A 367 11.41 23.38 -6.61
N VAL A 368 10.84 22.17 -6.45
CA VAL A 368 10.72 21.54 -5.12
C VAL A 368 12.10 21.30 -4.51
N ILE A 369 13.05 20.79 -5.29
CA ILE A 369 14.44 20.55 -4.85
C ILE A 369 15.12 21.87 -4.42
N GLU A 370 14.97 22.94 -5.22
CA GLU A 370 15.50 24.27 -4.90
C GLU A 370 14.96 24.77 -3.56
N LEU A 371 13.64 24.66 -3.34
CA LEU A 371 13.04 25.07 -2.07
C LEU A 371 13.57 24.24 -0.88
N LEU A 372 13.67 22.92 -1.03
CA LEU A 372 14.22 22.05 0.04
C LEU A 372 15.66 22.40 0.39
N ASN A 373 16.48 22.74 -0.59
CA ASN A 373 17.88 23.13 -0.37
C ASN A 373 18.03 24.53 0.22
N ASN A 374 17.00 25.38 0.13
CA ASN A 374 16.99 26.74 0.69
C ASN A 374 16.28 26.83 2.06
N PHE A 375 15.69 25.73 2.58
CA PHE A 375 15.05 25.68 3.89
C PHE A 375 16.09 25.51 5.00
#